data_4f3e61bcec93d9e7175f79434f4da693
#
_entry.id   4f3e61bcec93d9e7175f79434f4da693
#
_cell.length_a   1.000
_cell.length_b   1.000
_cell.length_c   1.000
_cell.angle_alpha   90.00
_cell.angle_beta   90.00
_cell.angle_gamma   90.00
#
_symmetry.space_group_name_H-M   'P 1'
#
loop_
_entity.id
_entity.type
_entity.pdbx_description
1 polymer ?
#
loop_
_entity_poly.entity_id
_entity_poly.type
_entity_poly.pdbx_seq_one_letter_code
_entity_poly.pdbx_strand_id
1 'polypeptide(L)'
;MGCSETGGVALTEGRPDGRCVGLQNCFRDEGFPFRNGEKEDAMQANLLPIGRMARINHVTVATLRLYDRMGLLKPAFIDPVSGYRYYDIQQNARLDMIAYMKELGMSLAEVQDVLDKEDITLIEEILSEKNEQIHRQYRELKDRHASVGRAIASIERYRKSPDTGTISLEYIDQRYVWGIPCEENFYDTGIAGYEKILAELRMALIDRNFSQIHSYNVGTSVRQADFLRLNFCPDRVFIFADASLRKRQQDVVTIDSGMYACIYADAYDQEVPYAKRLLAHCRGRRYSICGDYICEVLTEFNVFNEHSRNMFLRLQVPIFFRREKRS
;
A
#
# COMPACT_ATOMS: atom_id res chain seq x y z
N MET A 1 25.67 41.16 25.51
CA MET A 1 25.62 40.23 26.61
C MET A 1 24.84 39.02 26.10
N GLY A 2 25.43 38.03 25.59
CA GLY A 2 26.28 36.92 26.05
C GLY A 2 25.34 35.74 26.24
N CYS A 3 25.50 34.57 25.83
CA CYS A 3 26.48 33.68 25.25
C CYS A 3 25.75 32.50 24.59
N SER A 4 26.30 32.08 23.54
CA SER A 4 26.20 30.82 22.85
C SER A 4 26.67 29.63 23.73
N GLU A 5 26.03 28.44 23.59
CA GLU A 5 26.73 27.18 23.83
C GLU A 5 26.29 26.12 22.85
N THR A 6 27.22 25.82 21.97
CA THR A 6 27.24 24.67 21.06
C THR A 6 27.80 23.46 21.79
N GLY A 7 27.03 22.40 21.92
CA GLY A 7 27.50 21.11 22.43
C GLY A 7 27.97 20.20 21.29
N GLY A 8 29.27 20.18 21.05
CA GLY A 8 29.91 19.24 20.14
C GLY A 8 30.03 17.86 20.77
N VAL A 9 29.65 16.83 20.01
CA VAL A 9 29.90 15.42 20.32
C VAL A 9 31.32 15.07 19.89
N ALA A 10 32.19 14.81 20.85
CA ALA A 10 33.54 14.33 20.65
C ALA A 10 33.58 12.87 20.20
N LEU A 11 34.20 12.66 19.05
CA LEU A 11 34.67 11.35 18.60
C LEU A 11 35.89 10.94 19.44
N THR A 12 35.78 9.88 20.22
CA THR A 12 36.95 9.28 20.89
C THR A 12 37.51 8.17 20.02
N GLU A 13 38.76 8.39 19.63
CA GLU A 13 39.59 7.43 18.89
C GLU A 13 39.79 6.12 19.63
N GLY A 14 39.72 5.02 18.86
CA GLY A 14 39.96 3.67 19.33
C GLY A 14 41.42 3.40 19.65
N ARG A 15 41.67 2.68 20.74
CA ARG A 15 42.96 2.03 21.01
C ARG A 15 42.96 0.61 20.44
N PRO A 16 44.09 0.15 19.89
CA PRO A 16 44.25 -1.18 19.35
C PRO A 16 44.79 -2.13 20.43
N ASP A 17 43.93 -2.77 21.20
CA ASP A 17 44.33 -3.93 22.00
C ASP A 17 43.28 -5.02 21.82
N GLY A 18 43.57 -5.93 20.87
CA GLY A 18 42.82 -7.17 20.69
C GLY A 18 42.95 -8.09 21.90
N ARG A 19 42.00 -8.00 22.82
CA ARG A 19 41.73 -9.07 23.77
C ARG A 19 40.24 -9.37 23.73
N CYS A 20 39.92 -10.51 23.14
CA CYS A 20 38.64 -11.19 23.35
C CYS A 20 38.46 -11.42 24.85
N VAL A 21 37.59 -10.62 25.48
CA VAL A 21 37.21 -10.87 26.87
C VAL A 21 36.21 -12.01 26.90
N GLY A 22 36.75 -13.20 27.16
CA GLY A 22 36.19 -14.16 28.10
C GLY A 22 34.78 -14.70 27.84
N LEU A 23 34.63 -15.63 26.87
CA LEU A 23 33.59 -16.67 26.89
C LEU A 23 33.90 -17.80 27.93
N GLN A 24 34.82 -17.56 28.86
CA GLN A 24 35.30 -18.58 29.80
C GLN A 24 34.48 -18.75 31.10
N ASN A 25 33.47 -17.94 31.36
CA ASN A 25 32.75 -18.02 32.66
C ASN A 25 31.30 -18.51 32.58
N CYS A 26 30.84 -19.10 31.47
CA CYS A 26 29.51 -19.72 31.40
C CYS A 26 29.51 -21.25 31.62
N PHE A 27 30.65 -21.85 32.04
CA PHE A 27 30.81 -23.29 32.14
C PHE A 27 31.06 -23.75 33.58
N ARG A 28 30.20 -23.37 34.52
CA ARG A 28 30.24 -24.02 35.86
C ARG A 28 28.88 -24.59 36.22
N ASP A 29 28.95 -25.92 36.41
CA ASP A 29 28.20 -26.83 37.27
C ASP A 29 26.68 -27.00 37.07
N GLU A 30 26.33 -28.01 36.26
CA GLU A 30 25.35 -29.02 36.67
C GLU A 30 25.90 -30.40 36.32
N GLY A 31 26.11 -31.25 37.35
CA GLY A 31 26.86 -32.48 37.28
C GLY A 31 26.27 -33.56 36.38
N PHE A 32 27.13 -34.20 35.60
CA PHE A 32 26.83 -35.38 34.80
C PHE A 32 27.21 -36.64 35.52
N PRO A 33 26.36 -37.69 35.51
CA PRO A 33 26.71 -39.00 36.03
C PRO A 33 27.15 -39.94 34.91
N PHE A 34 28.38 -39.87 34.42
CA PHE A 34 28.95 -40.96 33.62
C PHE A 34 30.46 -41.10 33.89
N ARG A 35 30.88 -42.31 34.26
CA ARG A 35 32.26 -42.76 34.24
C ARG A 35 32.41 -43.77 33.12
N ASN A 36 33.34 -43.55 32.20
CA ASN A 36 34.32 -44.47 31.61
C ASN A 36 34.77 -44.05 30.21
N GLY A 37 36.08 -43.85 30.02
CA GLY A 37 36.81 -43.91 28.75
C GLY A 37 37.12 -42.57 28.09
N GLU A 38 38.42 -42.27 27.88
CA GLU A 38 38.95 -41.01 27.35
C GLU A 38 38.46 -40.60 25.91
N LYS A 39 37.85 -41.51 25.16
CA LYS A 39 37.18 -41.18 23.86
C LYS A 39 35.71 -40.81 24.05
N GLU A 40 35.08 -41.30 25.09
CA GLU A 40 33.68 -40.92 25.48
C GLU A 40 33.67 -39.54 26.13
N ASP A 41 34.70 -39.11 26.84
CA ASP A 41 34.83 -37.82 27.49
C ASP A 41 34.89 -36.66 26.46
N ALA A 42 35.58 -36.84 25.31
CA ALA A 42 35.61 -35.83 24.27
C ALA A 42 34.28 -35.69 23.50
N MET A 43 33.52 -36.77 23.36
CA MET A 43 32.19 -36.77 22.74
C MET A 43 31.13 -36.19 23.67
N GLN A 44 31.31 -36.38 25.02
CA GLN A 44 30.43 -35.82 26.06
C GLN A 44 30.62 -34.31 26.26
N ALA A 45 31.84 -33.79 26.03
CA ALA A 45 32.14 -32.35 26.19
C ALA A 45 31.36 -31.43 25.24
N ASN A 46 30.88 -31.97 24.12
CA ASN A 46 30.14 -31.18 23.09
C ASN A 46 28.61 -31.36 23.12
N LEU A 47 28.09 -32.23 24.01
CA LEU A 47 26.67 -32.51 24.10
C LEU A 47 25.95 -31.48 25.00
N LEU A 48 24.94 -30.84 24.42
CA LEU A 48 24.11 -29.86 25.09
C LEU A 48 22.71 -30.43 25.36
N PRO A 49 22.20 -30.30 26.61
CA PRO A 49 20.80 -30.61 26.91
C PRO A 49 19.86 -29.78 26.00
N ILE A 50 18.70 -30.36 25.63
CA ILE A 50 17.71 -29.72 24.75
C ILE A 50 17.36 -28.29 25.18
N GLY A 51 17.23 -28.03 26.49
CA GLY A 51 16.92 -26.70 27.01
C GLY A 51 18.04 -25.68 26.78
N ARG A 52 19.31 -26.12 26.84
CA ARG A 52 20.48 -25.27 26.56
C ARG A 52 20.61 -25.01 25.07
N MET A 53 20.45 -26.05 24.24
CA MET A 53 20.44 -25.94 22.80
C MET A 53 19.33 -24.97 22.33
N ALA A 54 18.13 -25.07 22.88
CA ALA A 54 17.02 -24.19 22.60
C ALA A 54 17.34 -22.72 22.95
N ARG A 55 17.96 -22.47 24.10
CA ARG A 55 18.32 -21.13 24.56
C ARG A 55 19.37 -20.47 23.69
N ILE A 56 20.42 -21.21 23.31
CA ILE A 56 21.52 -20.70 22.46
C ILE A 56 20.98 -20.27 21.08
N ASN A 57 20.06 -21.06 20.51
CA ASN A 57 19.53 -20.83 19.18
C ASN A 57 18.24 -20.01 19.17
N HIS A 58 17.84 -19.42 20.30
CA HIS A 58 16.63 -18.60 20.42
C HIS A 58 15.35 -19.30 19.94
N VAL A 59 15.27 -20.63 20.12
CA VAL A 59 14.09 -21.44 19.80
C VAL A 59 13.49 -22.05 21.06
N THR A 60 12.26 -22.56 20.99
CA THR A 60 11.65 -23.25 22.11
C THR A 60 12.04 -24.73 22.11
N VAL A 61 11.99 -25.36 23.30
CA VAL A 61 12.14 -26.82 23.43
C VAL A 61 11.07 -27.55 22.59
N ALA A 62 9.88 -26.99 22.47
CA ALA A 62 8.81 -27.54 21.64
C ALA A 62 9.20 -27.50 20.15
N THR A 63 9.88 -26.45 19.70
CA THR A 63 10.40 -26.32 18.34
C THR A 63 11.45 -27.38 18.04
N LEU A 64 12.43 -27.60 18.95
CA LEU A 64 13.41 -28.65 18.75
C LEU A 64 12.79 -30.07 18.72
N ARG A 65 11.78 -30.31 19.55
CA ARG A 65 11.01 -31.57 19.48
C ARG A 65 10.21 -31.71 18.17
N LEU A 66 9.73 -30.59 17.62
CA LEU A 66 9.08 -30.59 16.30
C LEU A 66 10.10 -30.92 15.21
N TYR A 67 11.28 -30.32 15.22
CA TYR A 67 12.36 -30.57 14.26
C TYR A 67 12.83 -32.04 14.32
N ASP A 68 12.91 -32.64 15.53
CA ASP A 68 13.21 -34.06 15.70
C ASP A 68 12.12 -34.94 15.04
N ARG A 69 10.84 -34.66 15.31
CA ARG A 69 9.72 -35.41 14.70
C ARG A 69 9.67 -35.29 13.18
N MET A 70 9.98 -34.12 12.63
CA MET A 70 10.02 -33.87 11.21
C MET A 70 11.30 -34.39 10.53
N GLY A 71 12.31 -34.78 11.29
CA GLY A 71 13.61 -35.20 10.75
C GLY A 71 14.53 -34.04 10.37
N LEU A 72 14.12 -32.77 10.59
CA LEU A 72 14.94 -31.59 10.30
C LEU A 72 16.22 -31.55 11.14
N LEU A 73 16.13 -31.91 12.41
CA LEU A 73 17.26 -31.98 13.33
C LEU A 73 17.01 -33.07 14.38
N LYS A 74 17.74 -34.17 14.29
CA LYS A 74 17.69 -35.26 15.27
C LYS A 74 18.67 -34.99 16.40
N PRO A 75 18.32 -35.34 17.65
CA PRO A 75 19.27 -35.26 18.75
C PRO A 75 20.46 -36.21 18.50
N ALA A 76 21.66 -35.77 18.87
CA ALA A 76 22.86 -36.56 18.76
C ALA A 76 22.84 -37.76 19.71
N PHE A 77 22.16 -37.61 20.88
CA PHE A 77 22.00 -38.67 21.88
C PHE A 77 20.63 -38.52 22.58
N ILE A 78 19.99 -39.65 22.81
CA ILE A 78 18.78 -39.73 23.64
C ILE A 78 19.12 -40.69 24.78
N ASP A 79 19.01 -40.21 26.01
CA ASP A 79 19.23 -41.02 27.18
C ASP A 79 18.19 -42.18 27.23
N PRO A 80 18.61 -43.42 27.17
CA PRO A 80 17.70 -44.57 27.13
C PRO A 80 16.87 -44.77 28.38
N VAL A 81 17.31 -44.20 29.54
CA VAL A 81 16.63 -44.34 30.84
C VAL A 81 15.58 -43.24 31.03
N SER A 82 15.99 -41.98 30.80
CA SER A 82 15.13 -40.79 31.03
C SER A 82 14.40 -40.31 29.78
N GLY A 83 14.82 -40.74 28.62
CA GLY A 83 14.33 -40.22 27.33
C GLY A 83 14.77 -38.78 27.03
N TYR A 84 15.75 -38.26 27.81
CA TYR A 84 16.21 -36.88 27.66
C TYR A 84 17.09 -36.73 26.41
N ARG A 85 16.90 -35.60 25.69
CA ARG A 85 17.57 -35.34 24.42
C ARG A 85 18.76 -34.44 24.57
N TYR A 86 19.86 -34.83 23.93
CA TYR A 86 21.11 -34.08 23.86
C TYR A 86 21.49 -33.83 22.41
N TYR A 87 22.00 -32.64 22.15
CA TYR A 87 22.41 -32.17 20.82
C TYR A 87 23.88 -31.84 20.85
N ASP A 88 24.58 -32.15 19.73
CA ASP A 88 25.96 -31.72 19.55
C ASP A 88 25.99 -30.22 19.26
N ILE A 89 26.99 -29.51 19.83
CA ILE A 89 27.16 -28.07 19.56
C ILE A 89 27.38 -27.77 18.08
N GLN A 90 27.93 -28.67 17.29
CA GLN A 90 28.11 -28.53 15.86
C GLN A 90 26.77 -28.51 15.11
N GLN A 91 25.70 -29.01 15.69
CA GLN A 91 24.37 -28.94 15.10
C GLN A 91 23.78 -27.51 15.09
N ASN A 92 24.44 -26.54 15.74
CA ASN A 92 24.08 -25.12 15.61
C ASN A 92 24.10 -24.66 14.15
N ALA A 93 25.08 -25.07 13.36
CA ALA A 93 25.14 -24.70 11.94
C ALA A 93 23.89 -25.12 11.16
N ARG A 94 23.31 -26.30 11.49
CA ARG A 94 22.05 -26.73 10.86
C ARG A 94 20.85 -25.93 11.37
N LEU A 95 20.84 -25.53 12.64
CA LEU A 95 19.80 -24.65 13.20
C LEU A 95 19.88 -23.26 12.60
N ASP A 96 21.06 -22.70 12.42
CA ASP A 96 21.27 -21.42 11.76
C ASP A 96 20.73 -21.46 10.32
N MET A 97 21.01 -22.55 9.59
CA MET A 97 20.49 -22.73 8.24
C MET A 97 18.95 -22.80 8.21
N ILE A 98 18.36 -23.58 9.12
CA ILE A 98 16.88 -23.66 9.25
C ILE A 98 16.30 -22.28 9.58
N ALA A 99 16.91 -21.54 10.51
CA ALA A 99 16.48 -20.19 10.89
C ALA A 99 16.54 -19.24 9.68
N TYR A 100 17.66 -19.25 8.96
CA TYR A 100 17.84 -18.42 7.77
C TYR A 100 16.76 -18.70 6.69
N MET A 101 16.54 -19.98 6.36
CA MET A 101 15.49 -20.33 5.39
C MET A 101 14.11 -19.92 5.87
N LYS A 102 13.84 -20.00 7.18
CA LYS A 102 12.56 -19.52 7.77
C LYS A 102 12.41 -18.01 7.66
N GLU A 103 13.47 -17.23 7.85
CA GLU A 103 13.46 -15.78 7.66
C GLU A 103 13.18 -15.39 6.21
N LEU A 104 13.65 -16.21 5.25
CA LEU A 104 13.34 -16.06 3.83
C LEU A 104 11.89 -16.48 3.46
N GLY A 105 11.09 -16.88 4.45
CA GLY A 105 9.67 -17.22 4.26
C GLY A 105 9.42 -18.65 3.81
N MET A 106 10.41 -19.56 3.91
CA MET A 106 10.21 -20.96 3.61
C MET A 106 9.41 -21.68 4.70
N SER A 107 8.53 -22.58 4.31
CA SER A 107 7.85 -23.50 5.21
C SER A 107 8.83 -24.55 5.74
N LEU A 108 8.50 -25.24 6.84
CA LEU A 108 9.36 -26.31 7.35
C LEU A 108 9.45 -27.49 6.37
N ALA A 109 8.43 -27.74 5.56
CA ALA A 109 8.46 -28.76 4.52
C ALA A 109 9.44 -28.41 3.39
N GLU A 110 9.40 -27.17 2.89
CA GLU A 110 10.36 -26.66 1.90
C GLU A 110 11.80 -26.72 2.43
N VAL A 111 12.00 -26.35 3.71
CA VAL A 111 13.31 -26.44 4.37
C VAL A 111 13.78 -27.90 4.43
N GLN A 112 12.89 -28.83 4.74
CA GLN A 112 13.22 -30.25 4.78
C GLN A 112 13.61 -30.77 3.40
N ASP A 113 12.82 -30.45 2.37
CA ASP A 113 13.10 -30.87 0.99
C ASP A 113 14.49 -30.40 0.53
N VAL A 114 14.83 -29.14 0.84
CA VAL A 114 16.17 -28.58 0.52
C VAL A 114 17.28 -29.30 1.25
N LEU A 115 17.11 -29.56 2.55
CA LEU A 115 18.13 -30.22 3.38
C LEU A 115 18.31 -31.71 3.04
N ASP A 116 17.27 -32.38 2.53
CA ASP A 116 17.29 -33.80 2.17
C ASP A 116 17.83 -34.02 0.77
N LYS A 117 17.62 -33.09 -0.18
CA LYS A 117 18.08 -33.22 -1.56
C LYS A 117 19.48 -32.64 -1.80
N GLU A 118 19.94 -31.76 -0.91
CA GLU A 118 21.23 -31.04 -1.03
C GLU A 118 21.41 -30.36 -2.41
N ASP A 119 20.28 -29.93 -3.01
CA ASP A 119 20.22 -29.35 -4.35
C ASP A 119 20.11 -27.81 -4.28
N ILE A 120 21.16 -27.15 -4.73
CA ILE A 120 21.23 -25.69 -4.78
C ILE A 120 20.24 -25.09 -5.77
N THR A 121 19.91 -25.82 -6.84
CA THR A 121 18.96 -25.37 -7.87
C THR A 121 17.55 -25.29 -7.27
N LEU A 122 17.19 -26.26 -6.44
CA LEU A 122 15.93 -26.25 -5.71
C LEU A 122 15.81 -25.04 -4.76
N ILE A 123 16.92 -24.66 -4.10
CA ILE A 123 16.96 -23.47 -3.25
C ILE A 123 16.70 -22.23 -4.09
N GLU A 124 17.37 -22.10 -5.24
CA GLU A 124 17.23 -20.95 -6.14
C GLU A 124 15.80 -20.83 -6.68
N GLU A 125 15.16 -21.93 -7.07
CA GLU A 125 13.77 -21.97 -7.53
C GLU A 125 12.80 -21.49 -6.43
N ILE A 126 12.91 -22.05 -5.21
CA ILE A 126 12.07 -21.66 -4.07
C ILE A 126 12.25 -20.17 -3.73
N LEU A 127 13.48 -19.69 -3.67
CA LEU A 127 13.75 -18.28 -3.37
C LEU A 127 13.25 -17.35 -4.46
N SER A 128 13.36 -17.74 -5.73
CA SER A 128 12.83 -16.99 -6.87
C SER A 128 11.31 -16.86 -6.77
N GLU A 129 10.61 -17.96 -6.46
CA GLU A 129 9.16 -17.95 -6.28
C GLU A 129 8.72 -17.07 -5.09
N LYS A 130 9.45 -17.17 -3.96
CA LYS A 130 9.19 -16.30 -2.79
C LYS A 130 9.40 -14.82 -3.11
N ASN A 131 10.46 -14.49 -3.84
CA ASN A 131 10.73 -13.12 -4.26
C ASN A 131 9.60 -12.57 -5.15
N GLU A 132 9.10 -13.35 -6.10
CA GLU A 132 7.94 -12.96 -6.90
C GLU A 132 6.67 -12.77 -6.05
N GLN A 133 6.44 -13.65 -5.08
CA GLN A 133 5.32 -13.53 -4.14
C GLN A 133 5.40 -12.24 -3.33
N ILE A 134 6.58 -11.92 -2.78
CA ILE A 134 6.83 -10.68 -2.04
C ILE A 134 6.60 -9.46 -2.93
N HIS A 135 7.08 -9.51 -4.19
CA HIS A 135 6.85 -8.43 -5.15
C HIS A 135 5.36 -8.21 -5.47
N ARG A 136 4.55 -9.28 -5.53
CA ARG A 136 3.10 -9.18 -5.69
C ARG A 136 2.47 -8.51 -4.46
N GLN A 137 2.80 -8.99 -3.27
CA GLN A 137 2.29 -8.44 -1.99
C GLN A 137 2.69 -6.97 -1.82
N TYR A 138 3.92 -6.61 -2.16
CA TYR A 138 4.39 -5.23 -2.09
C TYR A 138 3.58 -4.29 -3.01
N ARG A 139 3.28 -4.74 -4.24
CA ARG A 139 2.44 -3.96 -5.16
C ARG A 139 1.02 -3.79 -4.63
N GLU A 140 0.41 -4.87 -4.14
CA GLU A 140 -0.93 -4.82 -3.53
C GLU A 140 -0.97 -3.88 -2.31
N LEU A 141 0.02 -3.96 -1.44
CA LEU A 141 0.11 -3.10 -0.25
C LEU A 141 0.29 -1.64 -0.64
N LYS A 142 1.11 -1.36 -1.65
CA LYS A 142 1.29 -0.01 -2.20
C LYS A 142 -0.01 0.54 -2.78
N ASP A 143 -0.76 -0.26 -3.51
CA ASP A 143 -2.04 0.14 -4.08
C ASP A 143 -3.09 0.40 -2.97
N ARG A 144 -3.13 -0.43 -1.91
CA ARG A 144 -3.98 -0.19 -0.73
C ARG A 144 -3.61 1.10 0.00
N HIS A 145 -2.32 1.35 0.19
CA HIS A 145 -1.84 2.59 0.80
C HIS A 145 -2.28 3.83 0.00
N ALA A 146 -2.13 3.79 -1.33
CA ALA A 146 -2.59 4.86 -2.21
C ALA A 146 -4.12 5.07 -2.12
N SER A 147 -4.90 3.99 -2.02
CA SER A 147 -6.35 4.05 -1.84
C SER A 147 -6.76 4.75 -0.55
N VAL A 148 -6.14 4.39 0.57
CA VAL A 148 -6.38 5.05 1.86
C VAL A 148 -6.03 6.53 1.77
N GLY A 149 -4.89 6.87 1.14
CA GLY A 149 -4.48 8.25 0.92
C GLY A 149 -5.51 9.05 0.11
N ARG A 150 -6.07 8.47 -0.96
CA ARG A 150 -7.15 9.11 -1.75
C ARG A 150 -8.41 9.36 -0.92
N ALA A 151 -8.81 8.38 -0.11
CA ALA A 151 -9.98 8.51 0.75
C ALA A 151 -9.81 9.65 1.78
N ILE A 152 -8.64 9.71 2.44
CA ILE A 152 -8.31 10.79 3.37
C ILE A 152 -8.34 12.15 2.66
N ALA A 153 -7.67 12.26 1.50
CA ALA A 153 -7.65 13.49 0.72
C ALA A 153 -9.06 13.92 0.24
N SER A 154 -9.93 12.95 -0.06
CA SER A 154 -11.33 13.21 -0.40
C SER A 154 -12.11 13.83 0.78
N ILE A 155 -11.97 13.26 1.98
CA ILE A 155 -12.58 13.79 3.20
C ILE A 155 -12.06 15.19 3.52
N GLU A 156 -10.75 15.41 3.38
CA GLU A 156 -10.17 16.72 3.62
C GLU A 156 -10.67 17.77 2.64
N ARG A 157 -10.80 17.43 1.37
CA ARG A 157 -11.39 18.31 0.35
C ARG A 157 -12.82 18.68 0.70
N TYR A 158 -13.64 17.70 1.07
CA TYR A 158 -15.00 17.92 1.53
C TYR A 158 -15.07 18.92 2.69
N ARG A 159 -14.24 18.70 3.73
CA ARG A 159 -14.22 19.57 4.91
C ARG A 159 -13.77 21.01 4.61
N LYS A 160 -12.92 21.19 3.60
CA LYS A 160 -12.40 22.51 3.20
C LYS A 160 -13.23 23.18 2.11
N SER A 161 -14.21 22.46 1.55
CA SER A 161 -15.05 22.98 0.48
C SER A 161 -15.98 24.07 1.00
N PRO A 162 -16.28 25.10 0.19
CA PRO A 162 -17.29 26.09 0.52
C PRO A 162 -18.68 25.47 0.66
N ASP A 163 -19.58 26.21 1.30
CA ASP A 163 -20.98 25.82 1.44
C ASP A 163 -21.63 25.62 0.06
N THR A 164 -22.59 24.70 0.01
CA THR A 164 -23.39 24.38 -1.18
C THR A 164 -23.95 25.65 -1.83
N GLY A 165 -23.84 25.72 -3.14
CA GLY A 165 -24.27 26.87 -3.93
C GLY A 165 -23.31 28.07 -3.94
N THR A 166 -22.21 28.03 -3.19
CA THR A 166 -21.17 29.05 -3.24
C THR A 166 -20.34 28.92 -4.52
N ILE A 167 -20.10 30.05 -5.19
CA ILE A 167 -19.21 30.12 -6.35
C ILE A 167 -17.84 30.60 -5.91
N SER A 168 -16.80 29.84 -6.21
CA SER A 168 -15.40 30.14 -5.93
C SER A 168 -14.56 30.17 -7.19
N LEU A 169 -13.41 30.85 -7.12
CA LEU A 169 -12.36 30.77 -8.11
C LEU A 169 -11.18 30.01 -7.50
N GLU A 170 -10.80 28.93 -8.14
CA GLU A 170 -9.80 28.02 -7.62
C GLU A 170 -8.71 27.76 -8.67
N TYR A 171 -7.46 27.78 -8.23
CA TYR A 171 -6.40 27.21 -9.03
C TYR A 171 -6.38 25.70 -8.79
N ILE A 172 -6.55 24.92 -9.83
CA ILE A 172 -6.57 23.47 -9.76
C ILE A 172 -5.36 22.95 -10.53
N ASP A 173 -4.58 22.09 -9.84
CA ASP A 173 -3.42 21.46 -10.45
C ASP A 173 -3.81 20.47 -11.55
N GLN A 174 -2.81 20.12 -12.36
CA GLN A 174 -2.97 19.13 -13.42
C GLN A 174 -3.47 17.80 -12.86
N ARG A 175 -4.48 17.22 -13.51
CA ARG A 175 -5.09 15.95 -13.12
C ARG A 175 -5.06 14.98 -14.29
N TYR A 176 -5.06 13.71 -13.95
CA TYR A 176 -5.12 12.63 -14.91
C TYR A 176 -6.44 11.90 -14.76
N VAL A 177 -7.08 11.57 -15.86
CA VAL A 177 -8.35 10.86 -15.86
C VAL A 177 -8.31 9.69 -16.83
N TRP A 178 -8.97 8.61 -16.44
CA TRP A 178 -9.23 7.49 -17.31
C TRP A 178 -10.71 7.15 -17.26
N GLY A 179 -11.33 6.88 -18.41
CA GLY A 179 -12.75 6.61 -18.45
C GLY A 179 -13.25 6.23 -19.82
N ILE A 180 -14.56 6.07 -19.92
CA ILE A 180 -15.29 5.64 -21.11
C ILE A 180 -16.18 6.77 -21.66
N PRO A 181 -16.50 6.79 -22.95
CA PRO A 181 -17.51 7.69 -23.48
C PRO A 181 -18.89 7.37 -22.93
N CYS A 182 -19.77 8.36 -22.84
CA CYS A 182 -21.17 8.17 -22.52
C CYS A 182 -21.96 8.03 -23.82
N GLU A 183 -22.57 6.87 -24.05
CA GLU A 183 -23.42 6.64 -25.23
C GLU A 183 -24.85 7.15 -25.02
N GLU A 184 -25.32 7.10 -23.78
CA GLU A 184 -26.65 7.56 -23.39
C GLU A 184 -26.58 8.83 -22.53
N ASN A 185 -27.56 9.73 -22.69
CA ASN A 185 -27.65 10.91 -21.85
C ASN A 185 -28.32 10.60 -20.50
N PHE A 186 -27.52 10.41 -19.47
CA PHE A 186 -28.05 10.14 -18.13
C PHE A 186 -28.75 11.35 -17.49
N TYR A 187 -28.56 12.56 -17.98
CA TYR A 187 -29.34 13.72 -17.50
C TYR A 187 -30.84 13.62 -17.87
N ASP A 188 -31.18 12.86 -18.91
CA ASP A 188 -32.57 12.62 -19.31
C ASP A 188 -33.23 11.52 -18.48
N THR A 189 -32.44 10.57 -17.97
CA THR A 189 -32.91 9.38 -17.22
C THR A 189 -32.67 9.50 -15.71
N GLY A 190 -31.99 10.55 -15.27
CA GLY A 190 -31.70 10.85 -13.87
C GLY A 190 -30.74 9.86 -13.23
N ILE A 191 -30.88 9.68 -11.91
CA ILE A 191 -29.95 8.87 -11.11
C ILE A 191 -29.86 7.41 -11.61
N ALA A 192 -30.93 6.83 -12.16
CA ALA A 192 -30.91 5.49 -12.68
C ALA A 192 -29.99 5.33 -13.91
N GLY A 193 -30.00 6.34 -14.82
CA GLY A 193 -29.06 6.37 -15.95
C GLY A 193 -27.62 6.58 -15.50
N TYR A 194 -27.41 7.41 -14.48
CA TYR A 194 -26.09 7.60 -13.89
C TYR A 194 -25.56 6.31 -13.27
N GLU A 195 -26.39 5.54 -12.54
CA GLU A 195 -25.98 4.25 -11.99
C GLU A 195 -25.62 3.22 -13.08
N LYS A 196 -26.35 3.25 -14.22
CA LYS A 196 -26.05 2.39 -15.38
C LYS A 196 -24.66 2.67 -15.93
N ILE A 197 -24.33 3.93 -16.21
CA ILE A 197 -23.02 4.30 -16.75
C ILE A 197 -21.88 4.04 -15.73
N LEU A 198 -22.14 4.16 -14.43
CA LEU A 198 -21.18 3.78 -13.40
C LEU A 198 -20.91 2.27 -13.38
N ALA A 199 -21.94 1.45 -13.64
CA ALA A 199 -21.74 0.01 -13.75
C ALA A 199 -20.87 -0.34 -14.97
N GLU A 200 -21.10 0.31 -16.09
CA GLU A 200 -20.27 0.17 -17.30
C GLU A 200 -18.82 0.60 -17.06
N LEU A 201 -18.61 1.74 -16.38
CA LEU A 201 -17.28 2.19 -15.97
C LEU A 201 -16.58 1.15 -15.08
N ARG A 202 -17.30 0.57 -14.11
CA ARG A 202 -16.73 -0.47 -13.24
C ARG A 202 -16.30 -1.70 -14.01
N MET A 203 -17.12 -2.17 -14.96
CA MET A 203 -16.77 -3.30 -15.83
C MET A 203 -15.50 -3.00 -16.63
N ALA A 204 -15.43 -1.83 -17.27
CA ALA A 204 -14.27 -1.41 -18.02
C ALA A 204 -13.00 -1.28 -17.18
N LEU A 205 -13.12 -0.87 -15.90
CA LEU A 205 -12.01 -0.82 -14.94
C LEU A 205 -11.51 -2.23 -14.57
N ILE A 206 -12.43 -3.18 -14.37
CA ILE A 206 -12.09 -4.59 -14.09
C ILE A 206 -11.35 -5.21 -15.27
N ASP A 207 -11.83 -5.01 -16.50
CA ASP A 207 -11.21 -5.53 -17.72
C ASP A 207 -9.79 -4.98 -17.95
N ARG A 208 -9.50 -3.80 -17.43
CA ARG A 208 -8.17 -3.16 -17.46
C ARG A 208 -7.31 -3.47 -16.23
N ASN A 209 -7.73 -4.41 -15.38
CA ASN A 209 -7.03 -4.82 -14.14
C ASN A 209 -6.78 -3.65 -13.16
N PHE A 210 -7.71 -2.71 -13.07
CA PHE A 210 -7.67 -1.74 -12.00
C PHE A 210 -8.01 -2.41 -10.67
N SER A 211 -7.10 -2.31 -9.71
CA SER A 211 -7.36 -2.71 -8.33
C SER A 211 -8.11 -1.58 -7.61
N GLN A 212 -9.00 -1.96 -6.69
CA GLN A 212 -9.64 -1.03 -5.75
C GLN A 212 -10.39 0.15 -6.41
N ILE A 213 -11.18 -0.20 -7.40
CA ILE A 213 -12.00 0.73 -8.19
C ILE A 213 -12.87 1.68 -7.35
N HIS A 214 -13.33 1.24 -6.17
CA HIS A 214 -14.16 2.03 -5.25
C HIS A 214 -13.41 3.16 -4.52
N SER A 215 -12.09 3.22 -4.64
CA SER A 215 -11.28 4.26 -4.00
C SER A 215 -11.03 5.48 -4.88
N TYR A 216 -11.47 5.44 -6.13
CA TYR A 216 -11.30 6.55 -7.06
C TYR A 216 -12.51 7.48 -7.03
N ASN A 217 -12.24 8.77 -7.05
CA ASN A 217 -13.28 9.75 -7.29
C ASN A 217 -13.74 9.65 -8.75
N VAL A 218 -15.03 9.71 -8.95
CA VAL A 218 -15.64 9.69 -10.28
C VAL A 218 -15.87 11.14 -10.74
N GLY A 219 -15.79 11.35 -12.04
CA GLY A 219 -16.18 12.60 -12.68
C GLY A 219 -16.88 12.33 -13.99
N THR A 220 -17.64 13.33 -14.42
CA THR A 220 -18.26 13.38 -15.73
C THR A 220 -17.89 14.67 -16.44
N SER A 221 -17.94 14.69 -17.77
CA SER A 221 -17.69 15.90 -18.53
C SER A 221 -18.78 16.17 -19.54
N VAL A 222 -19.00 17.45 -19.80
CA VAL A 222 -19.80 17.95 -20.92
C VAL A 222 -18.91 18.84 -21.79
N ARG A 223 -18.93 18.64 -23.08
CA ARG A 223 -18.09 19.44 -23.98
C ARG A 223 -18.37 20.93 -23.85
N GLN A 224 -17.34 21.74 -23.92
CA GLN A 224 -17.44 23.19 -23.82
C GLN A 224 -18.56 23.77 -24.72
N ALA A 225 -18.64 23.33 -25.96
CA ALA A 225 -19.61 23.84 -26.92
C ALA A 225 -21.06 23.56 -26.48
N ASP A 226 -21.31 22.38 -25.92
CA ASP A 226 -22.62 21.97 -25.42
C ASP A 226 -22.96 22.67 -24.12
N PHE A 227 -22.02 22.76 -23.20
CA PHE A 227 -22.18 23.49 -21.95
C PHE A 227 -22.53 24.98 -22.18
N LEU A 228 -21.85 25.63 -23.12
CA LEU A 228 -22.13 27.02 -23.46
C LEU A 228 -23.54 27.23 -24.02
N ARG A 229 -24.13 26.20 -24.64
CA ARG A 229 -25.52 26.20 -25.17
C ARG A 229 -26.54 25.72 -24.15
N LEU A 230 -26.10 25.36 -22.92
CA LEU A 230 -26.94 24.72 -21.91
C LEU A 230 -27.49 23.35 -22.34
N ASN A 231 -26.82 22.69 -23.27
CA ASN A 231 -27.10 21.34 -23.69
C ASN A 231 -26.32 20.37 -22.77
N PHE A 232 -26.99 19.82 -21.78
CA PHE A 232 -26.38 18.85 -20.87
C PHE A 232 -26.40 17.46 -21.51
N CYS A 233 -25.37 17.18 -22.29
CA CYS A 233 -25.10 15.88 -22.90
C CYS A 233 -23.72 15.41 -22.41
N PRO A 234 -23.65 14.35 -21.61
CA PRO A 234 -22.38 13.89 -21.06
C PRO A 234 -21.51 13.34 -22.17
N ASP A 235 -20.25 13.74 -22.21
CA ASP A 235 -19.26 13.25 -23.18
C ASP A 235 -18.57 11.98 -22.65
N ARG A 236 -18.16 12.01 -21.36
CA ARG A 236 -17.41 10.93 -20.74
C ARG A 236 -17.75 10.80 -19.26
N VAL A 237 -17.65 9.55 -18.77
CA VAL A 237 -17.53 9.24 -17.34
C VAL A 237 -16.11 8.68 -17.09
N PHE A 238 -15.48 9.12 -16.02
CA PHE A 238 -14.08 8.81 -15.75
C PHE A 238 -13.77 8.77 -14.26
N ILE A 239 -12.64 8.17 -13.93
CA ILE A 239 -12.02 8.25 -12.62
C ILE A 239 -10.86 9.24 -12.64
N PHE A 240 -10.62 9.92 -11.51
CA PHE A 240 -9.39 10.68 -11.30
C PHE A 240 -8.28 9.72 -10.88
N ALA A 241 -7.25 9.67 -11.71
CA ALA A 241 -6.14 8.72 -11.61
C ALA A 241 -4.86 9.39 -11.09
N ASP A 242 -4.01 8.61 -10.46
CA ASP A 242 -2.70 9.06 -10.05
C ASP A 242 -1.73 9.16 -11.24
N ALA A 243 -0.72 10.03 -11.14
CA ALA A 243 0.30 10.18 -12.19
C ALA A 243 1.03 8.87 -12.54
N SER A 244 1.08 7.91 -11.60
CA SER A 244 1.64 6.58 -11.83
C SER A 244 0.82 5.76 -12.82
N LEU A 245 -0.48 6.01 -12.94
CA LEU A 245 -1.36 5.32 -13.87
C LEU A 245 -1.06 5.69 -15.32
N ARG A 246 -0.68 6.94 -15.58
CA ARG A 246 -0.26 7.41 -16.92
C ARG A 246 0.91 6.61 -17.49
N LYS A 247 1.79 6.09 -16.62
CA LYS A 247 2.92 5.25 -17.05
C LYS A 247 2.49 3.83 -17.42
N ARG A 248 1.35 3.37 -16.91
CA ARG A 248 0.86 2.00 -17.10
C ARG A 248 -0.22 1.89 -18.17
N GLN A 249 -0.96 2.97 -18.44
CA GLN A 249 -2.11 3.00 -19.34
C GLN A 249 -1.92 4.12 -20.36
N GLN A 250 -2.05 3.79 -21.66
CA GLN A 250 -1.85 4.74 -22.76
C GLN A 250 -3.03 5.70 -22.95
N ASP A 251 -4.23 5.31 -22.48
CA ASP A 251 -5.49 6.05 -22.72
C ASP A 251 -5.82 7.07 -21.62
N VAL A 252 -4.85 7.41 -20.77
CA VAL A 252 -5.03 8.40 -19.71
C VAL A 252 -5.01 9.81 -20.32
N VAL A 253 -6.10 10.54 -20.12
CA VAL A 253 -6.26 11.93 -20.56
C VAL A 253 -5.77 12.88 -19.46
N THR A 254 -5.15 13.97 -19.87
CA THR A 254 -4.71 15.03 -18.97
C THR A 254 -5.72 16.16 -18.95
N ILE A 255 -6.13 16.59 -17.76
CA ILE A 255 -6.84 17.84 -17.52
C ILE A 255 -5.82 18.83 -17.03
N ASP A 256 -5.61 19.90 -17.79
CA ASP A 256 -4.56 20.88 -17.50
C ASP A 256 -4.82 21.67 -16.22
N SER A 257 -3.73 22.10 -15.60
CA SER A 257 -3.79 23.03 -14.46
C SER A 257 -4.26 24.40 -14.92
N GLY A 258 -4.95 25.12 -14.05
CA GLY A 258 -5.41 26.47 -14.36
C GLY A 258 -6.37 27.04 -13.35
N MET A 259 -6.92 28.21 -13.71
CA MET A 259 -7.98 28.82 -12.94
C MET A 259 -9.33 28.23 -13.37
N TYR A 260 -10.11 27.81 -12.39
CA TYR A 260 -11.45 27.27 -12.56
C TYR A 260 -12.45 28.13 -11.81
N ALA A 261 -13.60 28.34 -12.41
CA ALA A 261 -14.79 28.75 -11.69
C ALA A 261 -15.49 27.48 -11.19
N CYS A 262 -15.76 27.41 -9.91
CA CYS A 262 -16.32 26.25 -9.23
C CYS A 262 -17.63 26.63 -8.51
N ILE A 263 -18.56 25.66 -8.41
CA ILE A 263 -19.74 25.73 -7.53
C ILE A 263 -19.95 24.34 -6.93
N TYR A 264 -20.41 24.28 -5.68
CA TYR A 264 -20.58 23.05 -4.94
C TYR A 264 -22.04 22.66 -4.80
N ALA A 265 -22.34 21.37 -4.87
CA ALA A 265 -23.65 20.80 -4.72
C ALA A 265 -23.60 19.57 -3.78
N ASP A 266 -24.63 19.35 -2.97
CA ASP A 266 -24.73 18.23 -2.03
C ASP A 266 -25.74 17.15 -2.47
N ALA A 267 -26.32 17.31 -3.64
CA ALA A 267 -27.25 16.35 -4.23
C ALA A 267 -27.14 16.31 -5.75
N TYR A 268 -27.44 15.14 -6.32
CA TYR A 268 -27.38 14.89 -7.76
C TYR A 268 -28.29 15.83 -8.58
N ASP A 269 -29.50 16.05 -8.10
CA ASP A 269 -30.51 16.90 -8.75
C ASP A 269 -30.16 18.39 -8.77
N GLN A 270 -29.22 18.82 -7.94
CA GLN A 270 -28.70 20.18 -7.91
C GLN A 270 -27.65 20.44 -9.01
N GLU A 271 -27.08 19.40 -9.63
CA GLU A 271 -26.01 19.57 -10.60
C GLU A 271 -26.41 20.52 -11.74
N VAL A 272 -27.47 20.21 -12.47
CA VAL A 272 -27.88 20.99 -13.64
C VAL A 272 -28.29 22.42 -13.26
N PRO A 273 -29.11 22.67 -12.23
CA PRO A 273 -29.40 24.03 -11.75
C PRO A 273 -28.15 24.83 -11.40
N TYR A 274 -27.19 24.22 -10.69
CA TYR A 274 -26.00 24.93 -10.26
C TYR A 274 -24.99 25.13 -11.40
N ALA A 275 -24.89 24.20 -12.33
CA ALA A 275 -24.10 24.37 -13.54
C ALA A 275 -24.61 25.55 -14.41
N LYS A 276 -25.93 25.73 -14.50
CA LYS A 276 -26.55 26.91 -15.14
C LYS A 276 -26.20 28.21 -14.40
N ARG A 277 -26.23 28.21 -13.06
CA ARG A 277 -25.79 29.35 -12.26
C ARG A 277 -24.32 29.68 -12.47
N LEU A 278 -23.46 28.65 -12.52
CA LEU A 278 -22.03 28.81 -12.78
C LEU A 278 -21.79 29.46 -14.14
N LEU A 279 -22.47 29.01 -15.20
CA LEU A 279 -22.36 29.60 -16.52
C LEU A 279 -22.84 31.05 -16.53
N ALA A 280 -23.98 31.35 -15.92
CA ALA A 280 -24.49 32.70 -15.78
C ALA A 280 -23.52 33.63 -15.06
N HIS A 281 -22.89 33.14 -13.95
CA HIS A 281 -21.85 33.88 -13.24
C HIS A 281 -20.64 34.18 -14.12
N CYS A 282 -20.13 33.18 -14.86
CA CYS A 282 -18.99 33.36 -15.76
C CYS A 282 -19.28 34.42 -16.83
N ARG A 283 -20.50 34.39 -17.40
CA ARG A 283 -20.96 35.39 -18.39
C ARG A 283 -21.05 36.80 -17.78
N GLY A 284 -21.65 36.91 -16.58
CA GLY A 284 -21.79 38.19 -15.89
C GLY A 284 -20.45 38.81 -15.48
N ARG A 285 -19.47 37.98 -15.13
CA ARG A 285 -18.10 38.40 -14.80
C ARG A 285 -17.18 38.50 -16.02
N ARG A 286 -17.68 38.22 -17.21
CA ARG A 286 -16.93 38.22 -18.48
C ARG A 286 -15.71 37.27 -18.45
N TYR A 287 -15.79 36.16 -17.69
CA TYR A 287 -14.79 35.10 -17.78
C TYR A 287 -14.93 34.34 -19.10
N SER A 288 -13.81 34.05 -19.75
CA SER A 288 -13.81 33.20 -20.95
C SER A 288 -13.62 31.76 -20.53
N ILE A 289 -14.64 30.92 -20.72
CA ILE A 289 -14.54 29.49 -20.51
C ILE A 289 -13.67 28.91 -21.64
N CYS A 290 -12.67 28.12 -21.30
CA CYS A 290 -11.65 27.63 -22.22
C CYS A 290 -11.52 26.11 -22.32
N GLY A 291 -12.45 25.36 -21.72
CA GLY A 291 -12.50 23.90 -21.80
C GLY A 291 -13.84 23.37 -21.33
N ASP A 292 -13.89 22.05 -21.21
CA ASP A 292 -15.10 21.33 -20.89
C ASP A 292 -15.58 21.57 -19.46
N TYR A 293 -16.90 21.48 -19.27
CA TYR A 293 -17.50 21.39 -17.95
C TYR A 293 -17.19 20.03 -17.34
N ILE A 294 -16.83 20.02 -16.06
CA ILE A 294 -16.51 18.83 -15.31
C ILE A 294 -17.32 18.83 -14.01
N CYS A 295 -18.05 17.76 -13.79
CA CYS A 295 -18.62 17.40 -12.49
C CYS A 295 -17.69 16.39 -11.83
N GLU A 296 -17.18 16.70 -10.63
CA GLU A 296 -16.33 15.80 -9.83
C GLU A 296 -17.07 15.43 -8.55
N VAL A 297 -17.23 14.14 -8.33
CA VAL A 297 -17.74 13.62 -7.05
C VAL A 297 -16.60 13.66 -6.04
N LEU A 298 -16.64 14.61 -5.12
CA LEU A 298 -15.61 14.77 -4.09
C LEU A 298 -15.72 13.71 -3.01
N THR A 299 -16.94 13.33 -2.65
CA THR A 299 -17.22 12.27 -1.69
C THR A 299 -18.60 11.66 -1.91
N GLU A 300 -18.70 10.37 -1.65
CA GLU A 300 -19.91 9.56 -1.68
C GLU A 300 -20.14 8.91 -0.31
N PHE A 301 -20.02 9.64 0.79
CA PHE A 301 -20.25 9.06 2.12
C PHE A 301 -21.73 8.73 2.35
N ASN A 302 -22.17 7.62 1.75
CA ASN A 302 -23.50 7.04 1.94
C ASN A 302 -23.67 6.25 3.26
N VAL A 303 -22.72 6.40 4.17
CA VAL A 303 -22.65 5.55 5.37
C VAL A 303 -23.87 5.72 6.28
N PHE A 304 -24.66 6.78 6.08
CA PHE A 304 -25.74 7.15 7.00
C PHE A 304 -27.15 7.11 6.39
N ASN A 305 -27.31 6.82 5.10
CA ASN A 305 -28.61 6.75 4.43
C ASN A 305 -28.72 5.50 3.53
N GLU A 306 -29.60 4.58 3.91
CA GLU A 306 -29.78 3.30 3.20
C GLU A 306 -30.46 3.44 1.82
N HIS A 307 -31.10 4.57 1.51
CA HIS A 307 -31.99 4.69 0.35
C HIS A 307 -31.63 5.75 -0.69
N SER A 308 -30.58 6.55 -0.46
CA SER A 308 -30.17 7.57 -1.44
C SER A 308 -28.65 7.70 -1.51
N ARG A 309 -28.17 7.92 -2.73
CA ARG A 309 -26.76 8.24 -2.96
C ARG A 309 -26.53 9.71 -2.64
N ASN A 310 -25.95 9.99 -1.48
CA ASN A 310 -25.54 11.35 -1.12
C ASN A 310 -24.17 11.61 -1.73
N MET A 311 -24.11 12.54 -2.67
CA MET A 311 -22.90 12.95 -3.36
C MET A 311 -22.59 14.39 -3.06
N PHE A 312 -21.36 14.70 -2.69
CA PHE A 312 -20.89 16.07 -2.67
C PHE A 312 -20.10 16.34 -3.94
N LEU A 313 -20.58 17.29 -4.72
CA LEU A 313 -20.12 17.54 -6.08
C LEU A 313 -19.37 18.87 -6.17
N ARG A 314 -18.28 18.90 -6.92
CA ARG A 314 -17.65 20.11 -7.40
C ARG A 314 -17.90 20.24 -8.91
N LEU A 315 -18.68 21.23 -9.28
CA LEU A 315 -18.99 21.57 -10.66
C LEU A 315 -18.01 22.66 -11.10
N GLN A 316 -17.29 22.46 -12.18
CA GLN A 316 -16.15 23.31 -12.50
C GLN A 316 -15.98 23.52 -14.00
N VAL A 317 -15.51 24.70 -14.37
CA VAL A 317 -15.13 25.06 -15.75
C VAL A 317 -13.81 25.82 -15.73
N PRO A 318 -12.85 25.50 -16.62
CA PRO A 318 -11.63 26.27 -16.75
C PRO A 318 -11.92 27.63 -17.37
N ILE A 319 -11.27 28.68 -16.84
CA ILE A 319 -11.52 30.05 -17.25
C ILE A 319 -10.23 30.83 -17.50
N PHE A 320 -10.34 31.82 -18.42
CA PHE A 320 -9.38 32.91 -18.56
C PHE A 320 -10.00 34.25 -18.20
N PHE A 321 -9.20 35.09 -17.54
CA PHE A 321 -9.55 36.51 -17.35
C PHE A 321 -9.25 37.28 -18.61
N ARG A 322 -10.28 37.89 -19.23
CA ARG A 322 -10.04 38.82 -20.32
C ARG A 322 -9.29 40.04 -19.78
N ARG A 323 -8.07 40.27 -20.22
CA ARG A 323 -7.37 41.55 -19.96
C ARG A 323 -8.17 42.64 -20.67
N GLU A 324 -8.73 43.57 -19.91
CA GLU A 324 -9.16 44.83 -20.50
C GLU A 324 -7.92 45.51 -21.07
N LYS A 325 -7.88 45.72 -22.37
CA LYS A 325 -6.93 46.67 -22.92
C LYS A 325 -7.29 48.01 -22.29
N ARG A 326 -6.43 48.52 -21.44
CA ARG A 326 -6.49 49.91 -21.02
C ARG A 326 -6.41 50.74 -22.26
N SER A 327 -7.56 51.35 -22.63
CA SER A 327 -7.65 52.40 -23.67
C SER A 327 -7.00 53.68 -23.18
#